data_fd94079a5a2fb87b13de8f3cebfd3bb2
#
_entry.id   fd94079a5a2fb87b13de8f3cebfd3bb2
#
_cell.length_a   1.000
_cell.length_b   1.000
_cell.length_c   1.000
_cell.angle_alpha   90.00
_cell.angle_beta   90.00
_cell.angle_gamma   90.00
#
_symmetry.space_group_name_H-M   'P 1'
#
loop_
_entity.id
_entity.type
_entity.pdbx_description
1 polymer ?
#
loop_
_entity_poly.entity_id
_entity_poly.type
_entity_poly.pdbx_seq_one_letter_code
_entity_poly.pdbx_strand_id
1 'polypeptide(L)'
;LPVESNSIDVAAQNCLFNIFTAEDLHQALKEMYRVLKPHGRLVLSDPICDMDMPEALKNDERLRALCLSGAIPLNDYIDMITSVGFGTVEIRAKRPYRILSPKHYPGAQENIIIESVEVCAIKDPMPQDGPCVFTGKSAIYFGEYELFDDRQGHTLLQNQPLAICDKTAHNLKALQNENIYISESSFFYDGGGCC
;
A
#
# COMPACT_ATOMS: atom_id res chain seq x y z
N LEU A 1 -13.98 -18.60 3.43
CA LEU A 1 -15.20 -18.06 2.81
C LEU A 1 -15.91 -19.17 2.04
N PRO A 2 -17.28 -19.24 2.05
CA PRO A 2 -18.06 -20.18 1.25
C PRO A 2 -18.20 -19.68 -0.21
N VAL A 3 -17.07 -19.40 -0.85
CA VAL A 3 -16.96 -18.83 -2.20
C VAL A 3 -15.91 -19.64 -2.95
N GLU A 4 -16.18 -19.94 -4.21
CA GLU A 4 -15.26 -20.67 -5.07
C GLU A 4 -13.97 -19.88 -5.35
N SER A 5 -12.87 -20.60 -5.56
CA SER A 5 -11.61 -19.96 -5.95
C SER A 5 -11.74 -19.31 -7.33
N ASN A 6 -11.08 -18.16 -7.53
CA ASN A 6 -11.04 -17.43 -8.80
C ASN A 6 -12.45 -17.12 -9.38
N SER A 7 -13.38 -16.73 -8.50
CA SER A 7 -14.77 -16.45 -8.91
C SER A 7 -15.19 -14.99 -8.77
N ILE A 8 -14.44 -14.18 -8.00
CA ILE A 8 -14.80 -12.80 -7.64
C ILE A 8 -13.91 -11.81 -8.40
N ASP A 9 -14.50 -10.79 -8.97
CA ASP A 9 -13.76 -9.72 -9.67
C ASP A 9 -13.21 -8.67 -8.69
N VAL A 10 -14.01 -8.33 -7.66
CA VAL A 10 -13.64 -7.34 -6.64
C VAL A 10 -14.08 -7.82 -5.26
N ALA A 11 -13.16 -7.83 -4.33
CA ALA A 11 -13.42 -7.98 -2.90
C ALA A 11 -13.10 -6.66 -2.20
N ALA A 12 -13.91 -6.27 -1.22
CA ALA A 12 -13.68 -5.03 -0.47
C ALA A 12 -13.94 -5.24 1.01
N GLN A 13 -13.18 -4.54 1.85
CA GLN A 13 -13.42 -4.44 3.28
C GLN A 13 -13.11 -3.02 3.77
N ASN A 14 -13.75 -2.62 4.85
CA ASN A 14 -13.52 -1.33 5.49
C ASN A 14 -13.43 -1.54 7.00
N CYS A 15 -12.28 -1.19 7.57
CA CYS A 15 -12.00 -1.17 9.01
C CYS A 15 -12.24 -2.53 9.72
N LEU A 16 -12.03 -3.64 9.02
CA LEU A 16 -12.26 -4.98 9.55
C LEU A 16 -10.95 -5.66 9.98
N PHE A 17 -9.88 -5.47 9.23
CA PHE A 17 -8.66 -6.25 9.42
C PHE A 17 -7.95 -5.94 10.75
N ASN A 18 -8.10 -4.74 11.26
CA ASN A 18 -7.49 -4.33 12.52
C ASN A 18 -8.11 -4.95 13.79
N ILE A 19 -9.19 -5.72 13.66
CA ILE A 19 -9.73 -6.49 14.79
C ILE A 19 -9.12 -7.90 14.90
N PHE A 20 -8.45 -8.36 13.86
CA PHE A 20 -7.82 -9.67 13.79
C PHE A 20 -6.47 -9.70 14.51
N THR A 21 -6.06 -10.90 14.92
CA THR A 21 -4.66 -11.17 15.22
C THR A 21 -3.84 -11.17 13.93
N ALA A 22 -2.52 -11.08 14.00
CA ALA A 22 -1.67 -11.13 12.80
C ALA A 22 -1.86 -12.44 12.01
N GLU A 23 -2.07 -13.56 12.72
CA GLU A 23 -2.31 -14.88 12.10
C GLU A 23 -3.66 -14.93 11.39
N ASP A 24 -4.72 -14.46 12.04
CA ASP A 24 -6.06 -14.40 11.45
C ASP A 24 -6.11 -13.45 10.26
N LEU A 25 -5.42 -12.31 10.35
CA LEU A 25 -5.31 -11.35 9.25
C LEU A 25 -4.63 -11.96 8.03
N HIS A 26 -3.51 -12.67 8.23
CA HIS A 26 -2.83 -13.37 7.14
C HIS A 26 -3.71 -14.43 6.49
N GLN A 27 -4.47 -15.19 7.31
CA GLN A 27 -5.44 -16.17 6.80
C GLN A 27 -6.59 -15.49 6.03
N ALA A 28 -7.09 -14.36 6.52
CA ALA A 28 -8.13 -13.59 5.84
C ALA A 28 -7.64 -13.07 4.47
N LEU A 29 -6.42 -12.53 4.40
CA LEU A 29 -5.80 -12.09 3.14
C LEU A 29 -5.61 -13.25 2.15
N LYS A 30 -5.18 -14.44 2.62
CA LYS A 30 -5.10 -15.64 1.77
C LYS A 30 -6.45 -16.03 1.19
N GLU A 31 -7.52 -15.97 2.00
CA GLU A 31 -8.87 -16.27 1.52
C GLU A 31 -9.35 -15.23 0.49
N MET A 32 -9.09 -13.94 0.72
CA MET A 32 -9.37 -12.88 -0.27
C MET A 32 -8.61 -13.13 -1.58
N TYR A 33 -7.33 -13.46 -1.49
CA TYR A 33 -6.52 -13.79 -2.66
C TYR A 33 -7.05 -15.03 -3.39
N ARG A 34 -7.46 -16.07 -2.65
CA ARG A 34 -7.99 -17.32 -3.23
C ARG A 34 -9.24 -17.09 -4.06
N VAL A 35 -10.20 -16.32 -3.55
CA VAL A 35 -11.50 -16.11 -4.22
C VAL A 35 -11.42 -15.15 -5.39
N LEU A 36 -10.46 -14.25 -5.41
CA LEU A 36 -10.28 -13.30 -6.51
C LEU A 36 -9.82 -14.01 -7.79
N LYS A 37 -10.38 -13.60 -8.91
CA LYS A 37 -9.90 -13.98 -10.26
C LYS A 37 -8.49 -13.43 -10.50
N PRO A 38 -7.73 -13.97 -11.48
CA PRO A 38 -6.56 -13.28 -12.02
C PRO A 38 -6.94 -11.84 -12.41
N HIS A 39 -6.09 -10.86 -12.04
CA HIS A 39 -6.34 -9.41 -12.18
C HIS A 39 -7.53 -8.87 -11.36
N GLY A 40 -8.13 -9.69 -10.51
CA GLY A 40 -9.14 -9.25 -9.54
C GLY A 40 -8.55 -8.34 -8.48
N ARG A 41 -9.37 -7.52 -7.87
CA ARG A 41 -8.95 -6.44 -6.97
C ARG A 41 -9.45 -6.65 -5.56
N LEU A 42 -8.56 -6.45 -4.60
CA LEU A 42 -8.87 -6.32 -3.19
C LEU A 42 -8.79 -4.84 -2.80
N VAL A 43 -9.89 -4.25 -2.40
CA VAL A 43 -9.96 -2.85 -1.96
C VAL A 43 -10.07 -2.81 -0.45
N LEU A 44 -9.16 -2.11 0.18
CA LEU A 44 -8.99 -2.03 1.63
C LEU A 44 -9.06 -0.57 2.09
N SER A 45 -9.71 -0.33 3.22
CA SER A 45 -9.68 0.96 3.91
C SER A 45 -9.53 0.70 5.40
N ASP A 46 -8.31 0.90 5.94
CA ASP A 46 -7.98 0.57 7.33
C ASP A 46 -7.18 1.69 8.01
N PRO A 47 -7.27 1.79 9.34
CA PRO A 47 -6.29 2.52 10.14
C PRO A 47 -4.90 1.84 10.10
N ILE A 48 -3.88 2.65 9.91
CA ILE A 48 -2.47 2.29 10.08
C ILE A 48 -1.84 3.21 11.13
N CYS A 49 -0.65 2.91 11.62
CA CYS A 49 0.07 3.75 12.56
C CYS A 49 1.48 4.09 12.06
N ASP A 50 2.09 5.10 12.65
CA ASP A 50 3.43 5.57 12.30
C ASP A 50 4.54 4.80 13.02
N MET A 51 4.18 3.95 13.98
CA MET A 51 5.08 3.12 14.78
C MET A 51 4.38 1.84 15.23
N ASP A 52 5.14 0.91 15.78
CA ASP A 52 4.58 -0.28 16.42
C ASP A 52 3.65 0.09 17.59
N MET A 53 2.42 -0.44 17.56
CA MET A 53 1.48 -0.24 18.66
C MET A 53 2.03 -0.85 19.95
N PRO A 54 2.12 -0.10 21.07
CA PRO A 54 2.52 -0.63 22.37
C PRO A 54 1.62 -1.77 22.84
N GLU A 55 2.19 -2.79 23.48
CA GLU A 55 1.47 -3.98 23.95
C GLU A 55 0.27 -3.64 24.85
N ALA A 56 0.40 -2.61 25.69
CA ALA A 56 -0.70 -2.15 26.54
C ALA A 56 -1.91 -1.66 25.72
N LEU A 57 -1.69 -1.13 24.51
CA LEU A 57 -2.74 -0.67 23.61
C LEU A 57 -3.22 -1.77 22.67
N LYS A 58 -2.34 -2.69 22.25
CA LYS A 58 -2.73 -3.87 21.46
C LYS A 58 -3.79 -4.71 22.16
N ASN A 59 -3.69 -4.81 23.49
CA ASN A 59 -4.58 -5.61 24.33
C ASN A 59 -5.78 -4.82 24.87
N ASP A 60 -5.96 -3.56 24.52
CA ASP A 60 -7.10 -2.74 24.92
C ASP A 60 -8.33 -3.10 24.06
N GLU A 61 -9.34 -3.72 24.67
CA GLU A 61 -10.58 -4.15 24.00
C GLU A 61 -11.38 -2.97 23.43
N ARG A 62 -11.30 -1.78 24.05
CA ARG A 62 -11.99 -0.58 23.56
C ARG A 62 -11.35 -0.08 22.28
N LEU A 63 -10.01 -0.08 22.23
CA LEU A 63 -9.27 0.28 21.03
C LEU A 63 -9.48 -0.77 19.92
N ARG A 64 -9.60 -2.04 20.27
CA ARG A 64 -9.94 -3.11 19.33
C ARG A 64 -11.33 -2.89 18.73
N ALA A 65 -12.33 -2.60 19.55
CA ALA A 65 -13.67 -2.28 19.07
C ALA A 65 -13.73 -1.04 18.16
N LEU A 66 -12.76 -0.14 18.28
CA LEU A 66 -12.58 1.03 17.41
C LEU A 66 -11.66 0.78 16.20
N CYS A 67 -11.23 -0.47 15.99
CA CYS A 67 -10.26 -0.87 14.96
C CYS A 67 -8.90 -0.15 15.06
N LEU A 68 -8.47 0.22 16.25
CA LEU A 68 -7.23 0.97 16.48
C LEU A 68 -6.10 0.11 17.03
N SER A 69 -6.42 -0.88 17.90
CA SER A 69 -5.39 -1.69 18.55
C SER A 69 -4.59 -2.57 17.59
N GLY A 70 -5.19 -2.95 16.48
CA GLY A 70 -4.55 -3.76 15.43
C GLY A 70 -3.90 -2.93 14.31
N ALA A 71 -3.85 -1.59 14.45
CA ALA A 71 -3.15 -0.76 13.47
C ALA A 71 -1.65 -1.07 13.48
N ILE A 72 -1.09 -1.28 12.30
CA ILE A 72 0.33 -1.59 12.07
C ILE A 72 0.95 -0.54 11.15
N PRO A 73 2.28 -0.39 11.10
CA PRO A 73 2.96 0.49 10.16
C PRO A 73 2.61 0.17 8.70
N LEU A 74 2.60 1.21 7.85
CA LEU A 74 2.24 1.07 6.43
C LEU A 74 3.09 0.01 5.70
N ASN A 75 4.39 -0.03 5.97
CA ASN A 75 5.27 -1.00 5.31
C ASN A 75 4.90 -2.43 5.68
N ASP A 76 4.65 -2.69 6.97
CA ASP A 76 4.24 -4.02 7.45
C ASP A 76 2.88 -4.44 6.86
N TYR A 77 1.98 -3.45 6.70
CA TYR A 77 0.67 -3.67 6.06
C TYR A 77 0.83 -4.06 4.58
N ILE A 78 1.71 -3.37 3.84
CA ILE A 78 2.04 -3.69 2.44
C ILE A 78 2.72 -5.06 2.34
N ASP A 79 3.69 -5.34 3.21
CA ASP A 79 4.42 -6.61 3.22
C ASP A 79 3.48 -7.79 3.49
N MET A 80 2.52 -7.63 4.38
CA MET A 80 1.51 -8.63 4.65
C MET A 80 0.62 -8.90 3.42
N ILE A 81 0.18 -7.86 2.72
CA ILE A 81 -0.61 -7.97 1.48
C ILE A 81 0.19 -8.69 0.39
N THR A 82 1.44 -8.28 0.17
CA THR A 82 2.28 -8.84 -0.90
C THR A 82 2.73 -10.27 -0.59
N SER A 83 2.90 -10.61 0.69
CA SER A 83 3.29 -11.97 1.13
C SER A 83 2.31 -13.07 0.72
N VAL A 84 1.03 -12.73 0.51
CA VAL A 84 0.02 -13.71 0.06
C VAL A 84 -0.08 -13.82 -1.46
N GLY A 85 0.70 -13.02 -2.22
CA GLY A 85 0.85 -13.16 -3.66
C GLY A 85 0.33 -12.02 -4.53
N PHE A 86 -0.16 -10.92 -3.95
CA PHE A 86 -0.56 -9.74 -4.73
C PHE A 86 0.67 -9.11 -5.40
N GLY A 87 0.72 -9.13 -6.74
CA GLY A 87 1.86 -8.61 -7.51
C GLY A 87 1.86 -7.09 -7.66
N THR A 88 0.71 -6.45 -7.50
CA THR A 88 0.55 -4.99 -7.60
C THR A 88 -0.21 -4.47 -6.38
N VAL A 89 0.29 -3.40 -5.76
CA VAL A 89 -0.35 -2.69 -4.65
C VAL A 89 -0.32 -1.19 -4.93
N GLU A 90 -1.47 -0.54 -4.86
CA GLU A 90 -1.65 0.89 -5.09
C GLU A 90 -2.16 1.56 -3.83
N ILE A 91 -1.44 2.56 -3.32
CA ILE A 91 -1.90 3.41 -2.23
C ILE A 91 -2.77 4.52 -2.83
N ARG A 92 -4.07 4.39 -2.70
CA ARG A 92 -5.06 5.31 -3.29
C ARG A 92 -5.22 6.60 -2.51
N ALA A 93 -5.13 6.52 -1.18
CA ALA A 93 -5.13 7.67 -0.30
C ALA A 93 -4.47 7.32 1.04
N LYS A 94 -3.86 8.31 1.67
CA LYS A 94 -3.37 8.26 3.04
C LYS A 94 -3.62 9.61 3.69
N ARG A 95 -4.27 9.63 4.86
CA ARG A 95 -4.65 10.87 5.55
C ARG A 95 -4.66 10.69 7.06
N PRO A 96 -4.35 11.73 7.84
CA PRO A 96 -4.48 11.71 9.28
C PRO A 96 -5.91 11.34 9.71
N TYR A 97 -6.03 10.47 10.70
CA TYR A 97 -7.30 9.99 11.22
C TYR A 97 -7.46 10.32 12.72
N ARG A 98 -6.45 9.98 13.54
CA ARG A 98 -6.50 10.16 15.00
C ARG A 98 -5.09 10.23 15.59
N ILE A 99 -4.98 10.81 16.79
CA ILE A 99 -3.78 10.76 17.62
C ILE A 99 -4.12 10.07 18.93
N LEU A 100 -3.36 9.02 19.27
CA LEU A 100 -3.40 8.39 20.58
C LEU A 100 -2.33 9.06 21.46
N SER A 101 -2.74 10.01 22.27
CA SER A 101 -1.80 10.73 23.14
C SER A 101 -1.71 10.08 24.52
N PRO A 102 -0.55 10.12 25.21
CA PRO A 102 -0.39 9.61 26.58
C PRO A 102 -1.40 10.19 27.58
N LYS A 103 -1.87 11.41 27.30
CA LYS A 103 -2.87 12.08 28.16
C LYS A 103 -4.21 11.34 28.20
N HIS A 104 -4.62 10.73 27.08
CA HIS A 104 -5.91 10.05 26.99
C HIS A 104 -5.77 8.53 26.92
N TYR A 105 -4.58 8.06 26.58
CA TYR A 105 -4.22 6.64 26.43
C TYR A 105 -2.94 6.36 27.24
N PRO A 106 -3.07 6.04 28.54
CA PRO A 106 -1.91 5.87 29.43
C PRO A 106 -0.92 4.77 29.01
N GLY A 107 -1.34 3.87 28.13
CA GLY A 107 -0.45 2.86 27.53
C GLY A 107 0.47 3.37 26.43
N ALA A 108 0.22 4.58 25.91
CA ALA A 108 1.11 5.23 24.98
C ALA A 108 2.24 5.97 25.73
N GLN A 109 3.49 5.84 25.28
CA GLN A 109 4.63 6.58 25.84
C GLN A 109 4.81 7.96 25.16
N GLU A 110 4.38 8.06 23.93
CA GLU A 110 4.38 9.27 23.11
C GLU A 110 3.11 9.35 22.25
N ASN A 111 2.95 10.40 21.47
CA ASN A 111 1.83 10.51 20.55
C ASN A 111 1.99 9.50 19.41
N ILE A 112 1.00 8.62 19.22
CA ILE A 112 0.94 7.69 18.09
C ILE A 112 -0.03 8.28 17.07
N ILE A 113 0.45 8.48 15.86
CA ILE A 113 -0.36 9.01 14.78
C ILE A 113 -1.06 7.84 14.08
N ILE A 114 -2.37 7.86 14.08
CA ILE A 114 -3.18 6.92 13.30
C ILE A 114 -3.60 7.63 12.02
N GLU A 115 -3.35 6.99 10.90
CA GLU A 115 -3.74 7.44 9.58
C GLU A 115 -4.75 6.46 8.98
N SER A 116 -5.66 6.94 8.16
CA SER A 116 -6.50 6.09 7.31
C SER A 116 -5.80 5.89 5.98
N VAL A 117 -5.65 4.65 5.57
CA VAL A 117 -5.09 4.28 4.27
C VAL A 117 -6.14 3.61 3.40
N GLU A 118 -6.16 3.95 2.12
CA GLU A 118 -6.96 3.27 1.10
C GLU A 118 -6.00 2.56 0.13
N VAL A 119 -6.16 1.25 0.01
CA VAL A 119 -5.27 0.39 -0.77
C VAL A 119 -6.08 -0.41 -1.78
N CYS A 120 -5.56 -0.52 -3.00
CA CYS A 120 -6.03 -1.46 -3.99
C CYS A 120 -4.91 -2.47 -4.29
N ALA A 121 -5.08 -3.72 -3.88
CA ALA A 121 -4.18 -4.81 -4.21
C ALA A 121 -4.74 -5.61 -5.39
N ILE A 122 -3.93 -5.85 -6.41
CA ILE A 122 -4.35 -6.52 -7.64
C ILE A 122 -3.67 -7.89 -7.70
N LYS A 123 -4.47 -8.93 -7.99
CA LYS A 123 -4.00 -10.29 -8.15
C LYS A 123 -3.30 -10.47 -9.51
N ASP A 124 -2.30 -9.63 -9.74
CA ASP A 124 -1.37 -9.79 -10.86
C ASP A 124 -0.32 -10.85 -10.55
N PRO A 125 0.29 -11.48 -11.57
CA PRO A 125 1.45 -12.32 -11.37
C PRO A 125 2.55 -11.56 -10.63
N MET A 126 3.16 -12.19 -9.63
CA MET A 126 4.30 -11.61 -8.91
C MET A 126 5.49 -11.44 -9.87
N PRO A 127 6.00 -10.22 -10.09
CA PRO A 127 7.22 -10.03 -10.87
C PRO A 127 8.43 -10.74 -10.23
N GLN A 128 9.42 -11.14 -11.02
CA GLN A 128 10.61 -11.85 -10.53
C GLN A 128 11.43 -11.03 -9.53
N ASP A 129 11.40 -9.73 -9.66
CA ASP A 129 12.10 -8.74 -8.82
C ASP A 129 11.23 -8.17 -7.69
N GLY A 130 10.12 -8.83 -7.38
CA GLY A 130 9.20 -8.48 -6.30
C GLY A 130 7.99 -7.65 -6.73
N PRO A 131 7.08 -7.32 -5.79
CA PRO A 131 5.83 -6.65 -6.09
C PRO A 131 6.03 -5.22 -6.64
N CYS A 132 5.06 -4.74 -7.41
CA CYS A 132 4.96 -3.34 -7.81
C CYS A 132 4.10 -2.58 -6.78
N VAL A 133 4.73 -1.77 -5.95
CA VAL A 133 4.06 -0.93 -4.94
C VAL A 133 4.05 0.52 -5.41
N PHE A 134 2.86 1.08 -5.61
CA PHE A 134 2.68 2.47 -6.04
C PHE A 134 2.29 3.33 -4.85
N THR A 135 3.21 4.19 -4.43
CA THR A 135 3.01 5.17 -3.34
C THR A 135 2.72 6.58 -3.87
N GLY A 136 2.35 6.70 -5.15
CA GLY A 136 2.06 7.97 -5.80
C GLY A 136 3.30 8.72 -6.29
N LYS A 137 4.39 7.99 -6.61
CA LYS A 137 5.57 8.55 -7.26
C LYS A 137 5.37 8.65 -8.77
N SER A 138 5.99 9.66 -9.36
CA SER A 138 6.07 9.84 -10.81
C SER A 138 7.50 10.12 -11.23
N ALA A 139 7.86 9.67 -12.45
CA ALA A 139 9.09 10.04 -13.10
C ALA A 139 8.80 10.95 -14.31
N ILE A 140 9.64 11.96 -14.53
CA ILE A 140 9.58 12.86 -15.68
C ILE A 140 10.97 12.90 -16.31
N TYR A 141 11.06 12.54 -17.58
CA TYR A 141 12.26 12.75 -18.37
C TYR A 141 12.20 14.12 -19.06
N PHE A 142 13.27 14.92 -18.94
CA PHE A 142 13.37 16.27 -19.53
C PHE A 142 14.67 16.48 -20.30
N GLY A 143 15.29 15.40 -20.77
CA GLY A 143 16.48 15.47 -21.62
C GLY A 143 16.17 15.85 -23.06
N GLU A 144 17.20 15.79 -23.92
CA GLU A 144 17.14 16.29 -25.31
C GLU A 144 16.36 15.38 -26.28
N TYR A 145 16.16 14.11 -25.94
CA TYR A 145 15.49 13.14 -26.81
C TYR A 145 13.99 13.12 -26.54
N GLU A 146 13.20 12.65 -27.51
CA GLU A 146 11.74 12.54 -27.37
C GLU A 146 11.32 11.55 -26.28
N LEU A 147 12.17 10.56 -25.99
CA LEU A 147 11.90 9.55 -24.97
C LEU A 147 13.19 9.05 -24.31
N PHE A 148 13.04 8.45 -23.13
CA PHE A 148 14.04 7.66 -22.44
C PHE A 148 13.48 6.26 -22.16
N ASP A 149 14.22 5.24 -22.57
CA ASP A 149 13.91 3.82 -22.27
C ASP A 149 14.90 3.30 -21.22
N ASP A 150 14.37 2.83 -20.08
CA ASP A 150 15.18 2.28 -18.98
C ASP A 150 15.69 0.86 -19.24
N ARG A 151 15.29 0.25 -20.36
CA ARG A 151 15.56 -1.14 -20.75
C ARG A 151 15.02 -2.19 -19.74
N GLN A 152 14.12 -1.77 -18.88
CA GLN A 152 13.42 -2.61 -17.92
C GLN A 152 11.90 -2.62 -18.15
N GLY A 153 11.47 -2.07 -19.28
CA GLY A 153 10.08 -2.05 -19.71
C GLY A 153 9.35 -0.73 -19.47
N HIS A 154 10.07 0.35 -19.09
CA HIS A 154 9.47 1.66 -18.90
C HIS A 154 10.02 2.65 -19.94
N THR A 155 9.10 3.33 -20.60
CA THR A 155 9.41 4.41 -21.55
C THR A 155 8.88 5.73 -21.01
N LEU A 156 9.78 6.67 -20.71
CA LEU A 156 9.44 8.01 -20.26
C LEU A 156 9.45 8.94 -21.46
N LEU A 157 8.29 9.48 -21.82
CA LEU A 157 8.18 10.50 -22.85
C LEU A 157 8.67 11.85 -22.31
N GLN A 158 9.28 12.66 -23.18
CA GLN A 158 9.83 13.96 -22.79
C GLN A 158 8.74 14.87 -22.17
N ASN A 159 9.01 15.40 -20.98
CA ASN A 159 8.14 16.28 -20.21
C ASN A 159 6.74 15.71 -19.87
N GLN A 160 6.58 14.38 -19.91
CA GLN A 160 5.34 13.73 -19.50
C GLN A 160 5.56 12.93 -18.20
N PRO A 161 4.73 13.14 -17.16
CA PRO A 161 4.81 12.34 -15.95
C PRO A 161 4.35 10.91 -16.22
N LEU A 162 5.14 9.95 -15.77
CA LEU A 162 4.79 8.53 -15.74
C LEU A 162 4.66 8.11 -14.27
N ALA A 163 3.50 7.58 -13.87
CA ALA A 163 3.35 6.96 -12.55
C ALA A 163 4.22 5.71 -12.47
N ILE A 164 5.04 5.61 -11.43
CA ILE A 164 6.00 4.53 -11.25
C ILE A 164 5.87 3.89 -9.88
N CYS A 165 6.14 2.59 -9.79
CA CYS A 165 6.24 1.91 -8.50
C CYS A 165 7.55 2.26 -7.78
N ASP A 166 7.61 1.98 -6.47
CA ASP A 166 8.77 2.30 -5.63
C ASP A 166 10.05 1.61 -6.11
N LYS A 167 9.95 0.39 -6.61
CA LYS A 167 11.04 -0.37 -7.21
C LYS A 167 11.60 0.33 -8.46
N THR A 168 10.73 0.74 -9.38
CA THR A 168 11.13 1.50 -10.58
C THR A 168 11.76 2.84 -10.19
N ALA A 169 11.20 3.54 -9.20
CA ALA A 169 11.79 4.77 -8.69
C ALA A 169 13.22 4.57 -8.15
N HIS A 170 13.43 3.46 -7.42
CA HIS A 170 14.76 3.08 -6.93
C HIS A 170 15.74 2.83 -8.09
N ASN A 171 15.33 2.04 -9.08
CA ASN A 171 16.17 1.69 -10.22
C ASN A 171 16.53 2.93 -11.07
N LEU A 172 15.56 3.80 -11.34
CA LEU A 172 15.81 5.04 -12.07
C LEU A 172 16.75 5.99 -11.31
N LYS A 173 16.62 6.10 -9.98
CA LYS A 173 17.57 6.86 -9.15
C LYS A 173 18.99 6.30 -9.24
N ALA A 174 19.15 4.98 -9.29
CA ALA A 174 20.45 4.32 -9.39
C ALA A 174 21.18 4.61 -10.71
N LEU A 175 20.46 4.99 -11.78
CA LEU A 175 21.08 5.38 -13.06
C LEU A 175 21.82 6.72 -12.98
N GLN A 176 21.58 7.54 -11.96
CA GLN A 176 22.18 8.87 -11.77
C GLN A 176 22.03 9.77 -13.01
N ASN A 177 20.92 9.62 -13.76
CA ASN A 177 20.63 10.44 -14.93
C ASN A 177 20.03 11.77 -14.49
N GLU A 178 20.81 12.87 -14.65
CA GLU A 178 20.42 14.22 -14.26
C GLU A 178 19.16 14.74 -15.01
N ASN A 179 18.80 14.12 -16.12
CA ASN A 179 17.61 14.49 -16.90
C ASN A 179 16.34 13.72 -16.49
N ILE A 180 16.36 12.99 -15.38
CA ILE A 180 15.19 12.31 -14.85
C ILE A 180 14.85 12.87 -13.47
N TYR A 181 13.68 13.48 -13.36
CA TYR A 181 13.11 13.87 -12.07
C TYR A 181 12.21 12.76 -11.54
N ILE A 182 12.33 12.44 -10.25
CA ILE A 182 11.48 11.50 -9.54
C ILE A 182 10.87 12.21 -8.36
N SER A 183 9.52 12.24 -8.30
CA SER A 183 8.80 12.87 -7.21
C SER A 183 8.92 12.06 -5.91
N GLU A 184 8.71 12.71 -4.77
CA GLU A 184 8.46 12.01 -3.51
C GLU A 184 7.10 11.29 -3.54
N SER A 185 6.88 10.36 -2.59
CA SER A 185 5.61 9.68 -2.42
C SER A 185 4.51 10.68 -2.05
N SER A 186 3.48 10.79 -2.86
CA SER A 186 2.29 11.58 -2.52
C SER A 186 1.28 10.79 -1.70
N PHE A 187 1.44 9.45 -1.63
CA PHE A 187 0.48 8.51 -1.09
C PHE A 187 -0.93 8.67 -1.70
N PHE A 188 -0.94 9.02 -2.96
CA PHE A 188 -2.13 9.12 -3.77
C PHE A 188 -1.84 8.50 -5.14
N TYR A 189 -2.75 7.66 -5.61
CA TYR A 189 -2.65 7.04 -6.92
C TYR A 189 -4.02 7.03 -7.56
N ASP A 190 -4.22 7.78 -8.62
CA ASP A 190 -5.49 7.86 -9.33
C ASP A 190 -5.61 6.88 -10.48
N GLY A 191 -4.55 6.15 -10.83
CA GLY A 191 -4.54 5.02 -11.79
C GLY A 191 -4.99 5.35 -13.19
N GLY A 192 -5.47 6.53 -13.37
CA GLY A 192 -5.97 7.00 -14.62
C GLY A 192 -5.06 8.08 -15.11
N GLY A 193 -4.32 7.90 -16.06
CA GLY A 193 -3.50 8.93 -16.65
C GLY A 193 -4.03 10.35 -16.43
N CYS A 194 -3.14 11.24 -16.40
CA CYS A 194 -3.41 12.68 -16.33
C CYS A 194 -4.65 13.04 -17.15
N CYS A 195 -5.55 13.77 -16.52
CA CYS A 195 -6.74 14.38 -17.11
C CYS A 195 -6.62 14.65 -18.59
#